data_37f33edf1834771c1d1972a89e957624
#
_entry.id   37f33edf1834771c1d1972a89e957624
#
_cell.length_a   1.000
_cell.length_b   1.000
_cell.length_c   1.000
_cell.angle_alpha   90.00
_cell.angle_beta   90.00
_cell.angle_gamma   90.00
#
_symmetry.space_group_name_H-M   'P 1'
#
loop_
_entity.id
_entity.type
_entity.pdbx_description
1 polymer ?
#
loop_
_entity_poly.entity_id
_entity_poly.type
_entity_poly.pdbx_seq_one_letter_code
_entity_poly.pdbx_strand_id
1 'polypeptide(L)'
;MPPGTPGCDRITAIAPSPVVALARDPRIQSIERLVRALRPIHVGILGGLAALVVVLARLWIAADGDITRFVVAGDVFVDPETVEPRIHVLEHSWGYDGQFFWRLAVDPAEWDLSRHHGVQLDNAYRPPRIVYPVLAWVAALGQPGLVAWTMVGVNVVAVGVVAGLGAMVAEHGSRPALAGLLVASTPGLVFALSRDLSDIVTLAAVLAGVVALLRRRPGVATVAWSVAVLSREQVVATIAGYGLWRLWRLLRDRDGTRFGAADLPWLVPPLVFALWQLVQWARIGQLPIRAGGSNLTAPFASLGPSVYDWTQGRMPTWDDATPYQLGLAVVLVILAFVRGRRLLEPEDRWLLVSLGTVVLLAVSLAEPVWQGPADLRQVLDVFALSWVVLLLVPRRIPFVLVAATIAVWLATVEPRALWI
;
A
#
# COMPACT_ATOMS: atom_id res chain seq x y z
N MET A 1 41.22 76.34 -8.83
CA MET A 1 41.51 74.89 -8.89
C MET A 1 40.66 74.19 -7.81
N PRO A 2 39.65 73.40 -8.17
CA PRO A 2 38.96 72.54 -7.20
C PRO A 2 39.67 71.20 -7.09
N PRO A 3 39.64 70.53 -5.90
CA PRO A 3 40.32 69.27 -5.64
C PRO A 3 39.58 68.07 -6.22
N GLY A 4 40.39 67.07 -6.62
CA GLY A 4 39.96 65.88 -7.31
C GLY A 4 39.02 64.97 -6.51
N THR A 5 38.10 64.38 -7.24
CA THR A 5 37.20 63.28 -6.79
C THR A 5 38.00 62.01 -6.51
N PRO A 6 37.77 61.34 -5.36
CA PRO A 6 38.34 60.04 -5.09
C PRO A 6 37.69 58.94 -5.91
N GLY A 7 38.46 57.97 -6.34
CA GLY A 7 38.09 56.91 -7.26
C GLY A 7 36.99 56.03 -6.76
N CYS A 8 36.20 55.62 -7.75
CA CYS A 8 35.09 54.72 -7.66
C CYS A 8 35.56 53.31 -7.22
N ASP A 9 34.89 52.82 -6.21
CA ASP A 9 35.10 51.55 -5.53
C ASP A 9 35.16 50.34 -6.49
N ARG A 10 36.18 49.52 -6.29
CA ARG A 10 36.20 48.15 -6.78
C ARG A 10 35.11 47.39 -6.05
N ILE A 11 33.98 47.16 -6.72
CA ILE A 11 33.00 46.15 -6.31
C ILE A 11 33.71 44.81 -6.38
N THR A 12 34.18 44.32 -5.27
CA THR A 12 34.66 42.95 -5.12
C THR A 12 33.49 42.04 -5.43
N ALA A 13 33.54 41.35 -6.57
CA ALA A 13 32.57 40.32 -6.95
C ALA A 13 32.58 39.24 -5.85
N ILE A 14 31.52 39.22 -5.05
CA ILE A 14 31.29 38.17 -4.05
C ILE A 14 31.20 36.86 -4.84
N ALA A 15 32.12 35.94 -4.58
CA ALA A 15 32.06 34.60 -5.18
C ALA A 15 30.68 33.97 -4.90
N PRO A 16 30.02 33.39 -5.88
CA PRO A 16 28.73 32.75 -5.68
C PRO A 16 28.84 31.67 -4.61
N SER A 17 27.86 31.59 -3.72
CA SER A 17 27.85 30.57 -2.68
C SER A 17 27.97 29.18 -3.31
N PRO A 18 28.61 28.20 -2.63
CA PRO A 18 28.81 26.85 -3.19
C PRO A 18 27.49 26.20 -3.64
N VAL A 19 26.38 26.54 -3.05
CA VAL A 19 25.02 26.08 -3.45
C VAL A 19 24.63 26.63 -4.83
N VAL A 20 24.96 27.91 -5.12
CA VAL A 20 24.68 28.54 -6.44
C VAL A 20 25.61 28.00 -7.51
N ALA A 21 26.87 27.68 -7.17
CA ALA A 21 27.81 27.05 -8.10
C ALA A 21 27.36 25.63 -8.47
N LEU A 22 26.92 24.82 -7.51
CA LEU A 22 26.35 23.49 -7.75
C LEU A 22 25.11 23.54 -8.63
N ALA A 23 24.20 24.51 -8.44
CA ALA A 23 23.00 24.65 -9.25
C ALA A 23 23.29 25.02 -10.73
N ARG A 24 24.49 25.50 -11.04
CA ARG A 24 24.94 25.83 -12.41
C ARG A 24 25.75 24.71 -13.08
N ASP A 25 26.03 23.62 -12.37
CA ASP A 25 26.75 22.47 -12.98
C ASP A 25 25.90 21.88 -14.12
N PRO A 26 26.43 21.78 -15.35
CA PRO A 26 25.70 21.21 -16.50
C PRO A 26 25.23 19.78 -16.25
N ARG A 27 25.93 19.01 -15.45
CA ARG A 27 25.56 17.65 -15.06
C ARG A 27 24.31 17.64 -14.19
N ILE A 28 24.24 18.53 -13.19
CA ILE A 28 23.07 18.67 -12.32
C ILE A 28 21.85 19.14 -13.12
N GLN A 29 22.04 20.11 -14.01
CA GLN A 29 20.97 20.59 -14.88
C GLN A 29 20.48 19.50 -15.86
N SER A 30 21.37 18.61 -16.30
CA SER A 30 21.01 17.49 -17.17
C SER A 30 20.20 16.44 -16.39
N ILE A 31 20.58 16.12 -15.15
CA ILE A 31 19.82 15.23 -14.26
C ILE A 31 18.44 15.83 -13.94
N GLU A 32 18.36 17.13 -13.63
CA GLU A 32 17.06 17.79 -13.37
C GLU A 32 16.15 17.73 -14.61
N ARG A 33 16.69 17.94 -15.81
CA ARG A 33 15.92 17.82 -17.06
C ARG A 33 15.43 16.39 -17.27
N LEU A 34 16.27 15.39 -17.02
CA LEU A 34 15.90 13.98 -17.11
C LEU A 34 14.77 13.63 -16.12
N VAL A 35 14.92 14.05 -14.86
CA VAL A 35 13.90 13.80 -13.81
C VAL A 35 12.56 14.46 -14.16
N ARG A 36 12.59 15.68 -14.72
CA ARG A 36 11.38 16.37 -15.18
C ARG A 36 10.73 15.77 -16.43
N ALA A 37 11.53 15.03 -17.24
CA ALA A 37 11.03 14.35 -18.43
C ALA A 37 10.34 13.01 -18.13
N LEU A 38 10.52 12.46 -16.91
CA LEU A 38 9.87 11.21 -16.51
C LEU A 38 8.35 11.41 -16.44
N ARG A 39 7.63 10.49 -17.08
CA ARG A 39 6.17 10.38 -17.04
C ARG A 39 5.74 9.30 -16.05
N PRO A 40 4.49 9.29 -15.58
CA PRO A 40 3.98 8.25 -14.67
C PRO A 40 4.27 6.82 -15.12
N ILE A 41 4.20 6.53 -16.42
CA ILE A 41 4.50 5.20 -16.95
C ILE A 41 5.96 4.79 -16.71
N HIS A 42 6.92 5.72 -16.88
CA HIS A 42 8.33 5.43 -16.61
C HIS A 42 8.57 5.16 -15.12
N VAL A 43 7.90 5.90 -14.24
CA VAL A 43 7.97 5.69 -12.78
C VAL A 43 7.34 4.35 -12.41
N GLY A 44 6.23 3.99 -13.06
CA GLY A 44 5.61 2.67 -12.90
C GLY A 44 6.56 1.54 -13.29
N ILE A 45 7.22 1.65 -14.45
CA ILE A 45 8.23 0.68 -14.89
C ILE A 45 9.38 0.59 -13.88
N LEU A 46 9.89 1.73 -13.39
CA LEU A 46 10.96 1.75 -12.39
C LEU A 46 10.54 1.05 -11.08
N GLY A 47 9.30 1.30 -10.61
CA GLY A 47 8.75 0.63 -9.43
C GLY A 47 8.63 -0.89 -9.64
N GLY A 48 8.11 -1.32 -10.79
CA GLY A 48 8.01 -2.74 -11.14
C GLY A 48 9.39 -3.41 -11.26
N LEU A 49 10.37 -2.73 -11.87
CA LEU A 49 11.75 -3.24 -11.94
C LEU A 49 12.38 -3.35 -10.53
N ALA A 50 12.17 -2.38 -9.66
CA ALA A 50 12.65 -2.45 -8.28
C ALA A 50 12.02 -3.64 -7.54
N ALA A 51 10.72 -3.87 -7.70
CA ALA A 51 10.04 -5.04 -7.14
C ALA A 51 10.59 -6.35 -7.71
N LEU A 52 10.84 -6.39 -9.03
CA LEU A 52 11.45 -7.56 -9.67
C LEU A 52 12.85 -7.85 -9.10
N VAL A 53 13.67 -6.82 -8.86
CA VAL A 53 14.99 -7.00 -8.23
C VAL A 53 14.84 -7.62 -6.83
N VAL A 54 13.90 -7.15 -6.02
CA VAL A 54 13.61 -7.73 -4.69
C VAL A 54 13.18 -9.19 -4.82
N VAL A 55 12.28 -9.50 -5.76
CA VAL A 55 11.82 -10.88 -6.01
C VAL A 55 12.99 -11.78 -6.43
N LEU A 56 13.81 -11.33 -7.37
CA LEU A 56 14.96 -12.11 -7.84
C LEU A 56 15.99 -12.31 -6.72
N ALA A 57 16.25 -11.28 -5.92
CA ALA A 57 17.12 -11.40 -4.76
C ALA A 57 16.60 -12.47 -3.77
N ARG A 58 15.30 -12.42 -3.41
CA ARG A 58 14.70 -13.45 -2.56
C ARG A 58 14.74 -14.83 -3.21
N LEU A 59 14.40 -14.95 -4.48
CA LEU A 59 14.37 -16.20 -5.21
C LEU A 59 15.74 -16.94 -5.15
N TRP A 60 16.84 -16.19 -5.34
CA TRP A 60 18.19 -16.76 -5.36
C TRP A 60 18.84 -16.86 -3.99
N ILE A 61 18.58 -15.92 -3.08
CA ILE A 61 19.28 -15.87 -1.79
C ILE A 61 18.57 -16.71 -0.71
N ALA A 62 17.22 -16.73 -0.74
CA ALA A 62 16.42 -17.32 0.34
C ALA A 62 15.54 -18.48 -0.11
N ALA A 63 15.19 -18.56 -1.39
CA ALA A 63 14.27 -19.56 -1.91
C ALA A 63 14.94 -20.65 -2.76
N ASP A 64 16.27 -20.69 -2.86
CA ASP A 64 17.04 -21.69 -3.63
C ASP A 64 16.55 -21.87 -5.08
N GLY A 65 16.03 -20.82 -5.69
CA GLY A 65 15.44 -20.85 -7.02
C GLY A 65 14.01 -21.40 -7.10
N ASP A 66 13.41 -21.78 -5.97
CA ASP A 66 12.06 -22.31 -5.91
C ASP A 66 11.03 -21.18 -5.65
N ILE A 67 10.28 -20.82 -6.70
CA ILE A 67 9.24 -19.78 -6.64
C ILE A 67 8.09 -20.13 -5.67
N THR A 68 7.85 -21.41 -5.42
CA THR A 68 6.76 -21.85 -4.54
C THR A 68 6.98 -21.49 -3.08
N ARG A 69 8.22 -21.17 -2.68
CA ARG A 69 8.54 -20.65 -1.34
C ARG A 69 7.95 -19.26 -1.06
N PHE A 70 7.49 -18.54 -2.07
CA PHE A 70 6.75 -17.28 -1.89
C PHE A 70 5.34 -17.52 -1.35
N VAL A 71 4.77 -18.70 -1.59
CA VAL A 71 3.45 -19.09 -1.07
C VAL A 71 3.48 -19.21 0.47
N VAL A 72 4.63 -19.55 1.05
CA VAL A 72 4.85 -19.77 2.50
C VAL A 72 3.79 -20.73 3.06
N ALA A 73 3.73 -21.93 2.45
CA ALA A 73 2.81 -22.98 2.88
C ALA A 73 3.33 -23.71 4.13
N GLY A 74 2.44 -24.04 5.07
CA GLY A 74 2.75 -24.77 6.28
C GLY A 74 1.92 -26.05 6.41
N ASP A 75 2.51 -27.10 7.02
CA ASP A 75 1.92 -28.45 7.13
C ASP A 75 0.65 -28.50 8.00
N VAL A 76 0.35 -27.45 8.78
CA VAL A 76 -0.91 -27.36 9.52
C VAL A 76 -2.12 -27.29 8.57
N PHE A 77 -2.00 -26.57 7.45
CA PHE A 77 -3.09 -26.38 6.49
C PHE A 77 -2.85 -27.05 5.14
N VAL A 78 -1.59 -27.36 4.82
CA VAL A 78 -1.19 -27.97 3.55
C VAL A 78 -0.69 -29.38 3.80
N ASP A 79 -1.30 -30.32 3.11
CA ASP A 79 -0.85 -31.71 3.15
C ASP A 79 0.26 -31.94 2.10
N PRO A 80 1.50 -32.18 2.51
CA PRO A 80 2.63 -32.33 1.60
C PRO A 80 2.51 -33.50 0.63
N GLU A 81 1.71 -34.53 0.99
CA GLU A 81 1.54 -35.73 0.18
C GLU A 81 0.52 -35.54 -0.94
N THR A 82 -0.50 -34.69 -0.70
CA THR A 82 -1.64 -34.51 -1.60
C THR A 82 -1.69 -33.16 -2.29
N VAL A 83 -0.78 -32.21 -1.95
CA VAL A 83 -0.76 -30.87 -2.57
C VAL A 83 -0.35 -30.97 -4.04
N GLU A 84 -1.25 -30.46 -4.93
CA GLU A 84 -1.06 -30.50 -6.38
C GLU A 84 -1.58 -29.21 -7.04
N PRO A 85 -0.73 -28.54 -7.86
CA PRO A 85 0.69 -28.82 -8.15
C PRO A 85 1.57 -28.72 -6.89
N ARG A 86 2.68 -29.44 -6.89
CA ARG A 86 3.59 -29.43 -5.73
C ARG A 86 4.12 -28.05 -5.44
N ILE A 87 4.09 -27.67 -4.17
CA ILE A 87 4.70 -26.47 -3.60
C ILE A 87 5.56 -26.82 -2.41
N HIS A 88 6.52 -25.97 -2.06
CA HIS A 88 7.31 -26.13 -0.86
C HIS A 88 6.44 -25.95 0.39
N VAL A 89 6.45 -26.93 1.29
CA VAL A 89 5.69 -26.93 2.54
C VAL A 89 6.66 -26.90 3.71
N LEU A 90 6.49 -25.94 4.61
CA LEU A 90 7.28 -25.79 5.84
C LEU A 90 6.77 -26.76 6.89
N GLU A 91 7.67 -27.57 7.45
CA GLU A 91 7.36 -28.51 8.53
C GLU A 91 7.11 -27.76 9.86
N HIS A 92 6.17 -28.28 10.65
CA HIS A 92 5.78 -27.70 11.95
C HIS A 92 5.40 -26.22 11.90
N SER A 93 4.76 -25.81 10.81
CA SER A 93 4.46 -24.40 10.52
C SER A 93 2.99 -24.18 10.18
N TRP A 94 2.45 -23.05 10.65
CA TRP A 94 1.14 -22.55 10.21
C TRP A 94 1.20 -21.94 8.80
N GLY A 95 2.38 -21.75 8.23
CA GLY A 95 2.54 -21.01 6.99
C GLY A 95 2.06 -19.57 7.08
N TYR A 96 1.65 -19.01 5.93
CA TYR A 96 1.11 -17.65 5.86
C TYR A 96 -0.08 -17.55 4.91
N ASP A 97 -0.70 -16.36 4.79
CA ASP A 97 -1.90 -16.12 3.97
C ASP A 97 -1.73 -16.53 2.49
N GLY A 98 -0.52 -16.49 1.96
CA GLY A 98 -0.21 -16.86 0.58
C GLY A 98 -0.68 -18.27 0.20
N GLN A 99 -0.62 -19.24 1.13
CA GLN A 99 -1.12 -20.61 0.89
C GLN A 99 -2.61 -20.65 0.56
N PHE A 100 -3.41 -19.79 1.19
CA PHE A 100 -4.85 -19.73 0.94
C PHE A 100 -5.15 -19.02 -0.39
N PHE A 101 -4.39 -17.96 -0.71
CA PHE A 101 -4.49 -17.29 -2.00
C PHE A 101 -4.03 -18.20 -3.15
N TRP A 102 -3.00 -19.01 -2.94
CA TRP A 102 -2.54 -19.99 -3.92
C TRP A 102 -3.64 -21.01 -4.23
N ARG A 103 -4.26 -21.60 -3.21
CA ARG A 103 -5.38 -22.54 -3.40
C ARG A 103 -6.50 -21.90 -4.23
N LEU A 104 -6.93 -20.68 -3.85
CA LEU A 104 -7.97 -19.96 -4.57
C LEU A 104 -7.55 -19.53 -5.98
N ALA A 105 -6.24 -19.42 -6.25
CA ALA A 105 -5.72 -19.12 -7.57
C ALA A 105 -5.56 -20.38 -8.44
N VAL A 106 -5.37 -21.54 -7.84
CA VAL A 106 -5.41 -22.83 -8.56
C VAL A 106 -6.81 -23.12 -9.07
N ASP A 107 -7.83 -22.95 -8.22
CA ASP A 107 -9.22 -23.06 -8.61
C ASP A 107 -10.09 -22.00 -7.91
N PRO A 108 -10.38 -20.86 -8.58
CA PRO A 108 -11.20 -19.81 -8.01
C PRO A 108 -12.69 -20.19 -7.79
N ALA A 109 -13.16 -21.33 -8.27
CA ALA A 109 -14.51 -21.82 -8.04
C ALA A 109 -14.65 -22.64 -6.75
N GLU A 110 -13.56 -23.16 -6.22
CA GLU A 110 -13.48 -24.01 -5.04
C GLU A 110 -13.21 -23.20 -3.77
N TRP A 111 -14.20 -22.51 -3.24
CA TRP A 111 -14.10 -21.56 -2.12
C TRP A 111 -14.79 -21.99 -0.83
N ASP A 112 -15.20 -23.27 -0.73
CA ASP A 112 -15.65 -23.85 0.54
C ASP A 112 -14.45 -24.12 1.50
N LEU A 113 -14.75 -24.57 2.72
CA LEU A 113 -13.74 -24.79 3.75
C LEU A 113 -13.10 -26.18 3.71
N SER A 114 -13.53 -27.06 2.79
CA SER A 114 -12.96 -28.38 2.64
C SER A 114 -11.55 -28.33 2.05
N ARG A 115 -10.82 -29.43 2.09
CA ARG A 115 -9.48 -29.51 1.53
C ARG A 115 -9.57 -29.71 0.01
N HIS A 116 -9.00 -28.74 -0.74
CA HIS A 116 -8.87 -28.81 -2.19
C HIS A 116 -7.41 -28.61 -2.57
N HIS A 117 -6.93 -29.32 -3.56
CA HIS A 117 -5.52 -29.25 -3.99
C HIS A 117 -4.52 -29.43 -2.86
N GLY A 118 -4.85 -30.25 -1.85
CA GLY A 118 -4.02 -30.48 -0.67
C GLY A 118 -4.06 -29.36 0.38
N VAL A 119 -4.79 -28.23 0.16
CA VAL A 119 -4.85 -27.09 1.07
C VAL A 119 -6.24 -26.96 1.67
N GLN A 120 -6.33 -26.82 2.99
CA GLN A 120 -7.54 -26.52 3.73
C GLN A 120 -7.60 -25.05 4.07
N LEU A 121 -8.74 -24.38 3.83
CA LEU A 121 -8.94 -23.00 4.32
C LEU A 121 -9.18 -23.02 5.83
N ASP A 122 -8.46 -22.17 6.55
CA ASP A 122 -8.58 -22.06 8.01
C ASP A 122 -9.92 -21.43 8.43
N ASN A 123 -10.49 -20.54 7.59
CA ASN A 123 -11.62 -19.74 7.98
C ASN A 123 -12.39 -19.19 6.79
N ALA A 124 -13.70 -18.95 6.99
CA ALA A 124 -14.60 -18.41 5.97
C ALA A 124 -14.28 -16.96 5.54
N TYR A 125 -13.45 -16.21 6.26
CA TYR A 125 -13.05 -14.85 5.85
C TYR A 125 -11.98 -14.80 4.75
N ARG A 126 -11.39 -15.96 4.35
CA ARG A 126 -10.37 -16.02 3.29
C ARG A 126 -10.97 -15.90 1.88
N PRO A 127 -12.00 -16.69 1.52
CA PRO A 127 -12.58 -16.67 0.18
C PRO A 127 -13.07 -15.32 -0.33
N PRO A 128 -13.60 -14.40 0.50
CA PRO A 128 -14.00 -13.08 0.03
C PRO A 128 -12.92 -12.25 -0.65
N ARG A 129 -11.65 -12.51 -0.37
CA ARG A 129 -10.49 -11.81 -0.95
C ARG A 129 -10.09 -12.40 -2.30
N ILE A 130 -11.07 -12.45 -3.23
CA ILE A 130 -10.96 -13.25 -4.47
C ILE A 130 -10.18 -12.56 -5.60
N VAL A 131 -10.04 -11.23 -5.59
CA VAL A 131 -9.48 -10.50 -6.75
C VAL A 131 -8.05 -10.92 -7.06
N TYR A 132 -7.17 -10.98 -6.06
CA TYR A 132 -5.78 -11.37 -6.29
C TYR A 132 -5.64 -12.80 -6.81
N PRO A 133 -6.31 -13.82 -6.22
CA PRO A 133 -6.35 -15.16 -6.77
C PRO A 133 -6.86 -15.23 -8.22
N VAL A 134 -7.95 -14.52 -8.53
CA VAL A 134 -8.50 -14.50 -9.90
C VAL A 134 -7.52 -13.87 -10.89
N LEU A 135 -6.85 -12.78 -10.53
CA LEU A 135 -5.83 -12.17 -11.39
C LEU A 135 -4.68 -13.13 -11.67
N ALA A 136 -4.23 -13.88 -10.65
CA ALA A 136 -3.17 -14.88 -10.80
C ALA A 136 -3.63 -16.06 -11.68
N TRP A 137 -4.86 -16.55 -11.49
CA TRP A 137 -5.47 -17.59 -12.32
C TRP A 137 -5.60 -17.17 -13.78
N VAL A 138 -6.09 -15.96 -14.04
CA VAL A 138 -6.18 -15.41 -15.40
C VAL A 138 -4.80 -15.30 -16.04
N ALA A 139 -3.82 -14.78 -15.31
CA ALA A 139 -2.43 -14.67 -15.79
C ALA A 139 -1.80 -16.04 -16.05
N ALA A 140 -2.18 -17.07 -15.28
CA ALA A 140 -1.78 -18.46 -15.47
C ALA A 140 -2.52 -19.15 -16.61
N LEU A 141 -3.49 -18.47 -17.26
CA LEU A 141 -4.39 -19.06 -18.29
C LEU A 141 -5.10 -20.32 -17.77
N GLY A 142 -5.42 -20.35 -16.47
CA GLY A 142 -6.04 -21.49 -15.81
C GLY A 142 -5.12 -22.70 -15.63
N GLN A 143 -3.80 -22.57 -15.82
CA GLN A 143 -2.83 -23.65 -15.65
C GLN A 143 -2.31 -23.69 -14.20
N PRO A 144 -2.66 -24.69 -13.38
CA PRO A 144 -2.27 -24.74 -11.96
C PRO A 144 -0.76 -24.66 -11.71
N GLY A 145 0.06 -25.29 -12.58
CA GLY A 145 1.54 -25.28 -12.45
C GLY A 145 2.18 -23.90 -12.64
N LEU A 146 1.47 -22.91 -13.21
CA LEU A 146 1.96 -21.54 -13.37
C LEU A 146 1.50 -20.59 -12.26
N VAL A 147 0.61 -21.01 -11.36
CA VAL A 147 -0.03 -20.13 -10.38
C VAL A 147 1.00 -19.44 -9.47
N ALA A 148 1.98 -20.17 -8.92
CA ALA A 148 3.00 -19.56 -8.06
C ALA A 148 3.80 -18.46 -8.80
N TRP A 149 4.16 -18.66 -10.05
CA TRP A 149 4.83 -17.65 -10.88
C TRP A 149 3.96 -16.43 -11.15
N THR A 150 2.68 -16.67 -11.46
CA THR A 150 1.76 -15.57 -11.81
C THR A 150 1.32 -14.78 -10.59
N MET A 151 1.24 -15.39 -9.40
CA MET A 151 1.02 -14.69 -8.14
C MET A 151 2.12 -13.65 -7.90
N VAL A 152 3.39 -14.07 -7.94
CA VAL A 152 4.54 -13.16 -7.83
C VAL A 152 4.51 -12.11 -8.94
N GLY A 153 4.27 -12.53 -10.20
CA GLY A 153 4.21 -11.62 -11.34
C GLY A 153 3.14 -10.53 -11.23
N VAL A 154 1.93 -10.89 -10.78
CA VAL A 154 0.84 -9.95 -10.50
C VAL A 154 1.24 -8.93 -9.45
N ASN A 155 1.90 -9.36 -8.36
CA ASN A 155 2.37 -8.46 -7.31
C ASN A 155 3.48 -7.51 -7.82
N VAL A 156 4.42 -7.98 -8.64
CA VAL A 156 5.46 -7.13 -9.27
C VAL A 156 4.81 -6.05 -10.14
N VAL A 157 3.85 -6.44 -10.99
CA VAL A 157 3.09 -5.50 -11.82
C VAL A 157 2.31 -4.51 -10.95
N ALA A 158 1.66 -4.99 -9.89
CA ALA A 158 0.89 -4.15 -8.98
C ALA A 158 1.77 -3.10 -8.27
N VAL A 159 3.02 -3.41 -7.86
CA VAL A 159 3.98 -2.41 -7.34
C VAL A 159 4.26 -1.34 -8.41
N GLY A 160 4.45 -1.75 -9.65
CA GLY A 160 4.61 -0.80 -10.75
C GLY A 160 3.39 0.10 -10.94
N VAL A 161 2.18 -0.45 -10.83
CA VAL A 161 0.93 0.32 -10.88
C VAL A 161 0.84 1.30 -9.70
N VAL A 162 1.17 0.89 -8.48
CA VAL A 162 1.23 1.77 -7.29
C VAL A 162 2.18 2.95 -7.53
N ALA A 163 3.39 2.68 -8.04
CA ALA A 163 4.38 3.71 -8.35
C ALA A 163 3.89 4.68 -9.44
N GLY A 164 3.30 4.15 -10.51
CA GLY A 164 2.72 4.94 -11.60
C GLY A 164 1.55 5.81 -11.16
N LEU A 165 0.63 5.28 -10.34
CA LEU A 165 -0.48 6.04 -9.76
C LEU A 165 0.02 7.08 -8.77
N GLY A 166 1.03 6.76 -7.94
CA GLY A 166 1.71 7.74 -7.08
C GLY A 166 2.32 8.88 -7.89
N ALA A 167 2.92 8.59 -9.05
CA ALA A 167 3.45 9.60 -9.97
C ALA A 167 2.34 10.48 -10.56
N MET A 168 1.17 9.92 -10.87
CA MET A 168 0.00 10.70 -11.31
C MET A 168 -0.51 11.65 -10.23
N VAL A 169 -0.47 11.24 -8.95
CA VAL A 169 -0.77 12.09 -7.80
C VAL A 169 0.29 13.20 -7.68
N ALA A 170 1.58 12.86 -7.80
CA ALA A 170 2.66 13.85 -7.74
C ALA A 170 2.53 14.92 -8.83
N GLU A 171 2.23 14.54 -10.08
CA GLU A 171 1.99 15.47 -11.18
C GLU A 171 0.75 16.36 -10.92
N HIS A 172 -0.33 15.79 -10.37
CA HIS A 172 -1.52 16.57 -9.98
C HIS A 172 -1.17 17.65 -8.94
N GLY A 173 -0.27 17.33 -7.98
CA GLY A 173 0.29 18.29 -7.03
C GLY A 173 1.46 19.12 -7.57
N SER A 174 1.65 19.19 -8.91
CA SER A 174 2.70 19.97 -9.59
C SER A 174 4.13 19.58 -9.14
N ARG A 175 4.35 18.28 -8.87
CA ARG A 175 5.65 17.70 -8.50
C ARG A 175 6.22 16.86 -9.61
N PRO A 176 7.55 16.60 -9.61
CA PRO A 176 8.15 15.63 -10.50
C PRO A 176 7.49 14.25 -10.31
N ALA A 177 7.18 13.56 -11.39
CA ALA A 177 6.57 12.21 -11.37
C ALA A 177 7.33 11.24 -10.47
N LEU A 178 8.67 11.34 -10.43
CA LEU A 178 9.55 10.50 -9.60
C LEU A 178 9.19 10.53 -8.10
N ALA A 179 8.61 11.62 -7.59
CA ALA A 179 8.14 11.71 -6.21
C ALA A 179 7.04 10.68 -5.90
N GLY A 180 6.38 10.12 -6.90
CA GLY A 180 5.41 9.05 -6.75
C GLY A 180 5.99 7.74 -6.20
N LEU A 181 7.30 7.51 -6.34
CA LEU A 181 7.97 6.37 -5.71
C LEU A 181 7.85 6.38 -4.17
N LEU A 182 7.64 7.54 -3.54
CA LEU A 182 7.40 7.61 -2.10
C LEU A 182 6.15 6.84 -1.66
N VAL A 183 5.13 6.75 -2.53
CA VAL A 183 3.95 5.93 -2.26
C VAL A 183 4.28 4.44 -2.36
N ALA A 184 5.12 4.05 -3.32
CA ALA A 184 5.57 2.67 -3.50
C ALA A 184 6.68 2.26 -2.49
N SER A 185 7.28 3.22 -1.77
CA SER A 185 8.26 2.95 -0.71
C SER A 185 7.61 2.67 0.65
N THR A 186 6.37 2.25 0.66
CA THR A 186 5.65 1.86 1.88
C THR A 186 6.22 0.53 2.39
N PRO A 187 6.64 0.45 3.68
CA PRO A 187 7.38 -0.70 4.22
C PRO A 187 6.71 -2.05 3.98
N GLY A 188 5.44 -2.19 4.32
CA GLY A 188 4.70 -3.46 4.21
C GLY A 188 4.55 -4.01 2.78
N LEU A 189 4.92 -3.26 1.72
CA LEU A 189 4.89 -3.77 0.34
C LEU A 189 5.94 -4.86 0.12
N VAL A 190 7.14 -4.73 0.71
CA VAL A 190 8.20 -5.74 0.61
C VAL A 190 7.75 -7.03 1.28
N PHE A 191 7.16 -6.92 2.47
CA PHE A 191 6.60 -8.07 3.17
C PHE A 191 5.49 -8.75 2.35
N ALA A 192 4.55 -7.99 1.81
CA ALA A 192 3.47 -8.53 0.99
C ALA A 192 3.98 -9.21 -0.30
N LEU A 193 5.01 -8.62 -0.93
CA LEU A 193 5.66 -9.15 -2.13
C LEU A 193 6.35 -10.49 -1.84
N SER A 194 6.98 -10.62 -0.67
CA SER A 194 7.73 -11.82 -0.29
C SER A 194 6.86 -13.01 0.14
N ARG A 195 5.55 -12.82 0.31
CA ARG A 195 4.61 -13.85 0.83
C ARG A 195 3.33 -13.99 0.00
N ASP A 196 3.35 -13.53 -1.23
CA ASP A 196 2.23 -13.63 -2.18
C ASP A 196 0.89 -13.12 -1.60
N LEU A 197 0.88 -11.90 -1.04
CA LEU A 197 -0.29 -11.34 -0.41
C LEU A 197 -1.09 -10.41 -1.35
N SER A 198 -2.37 -10.27 -1.06
CA SER A 198 -3.31 -9.42 -1.83
C SER A 198 -3.15 -7.91 -1.59
N ASP A 199 -2.35 -7.51 -0.61
CA ASP A 199 -2.21 -6.14 -0.12
C ASP A 199 -1.78 -5.16 -1.21
N ILE A 200 -0.86 -5.58 -2.09
CA ILE A 200 -0.31 -4.72 -3.16
C ILE A 200 -1.37 -4.44 -4.22
N VAL A 201 -2.11 -5.48 -4.63
CA VAL A 201 -3.23 -5.36 -5.57
C VAL A 201 -4.33 -4.47 -4.99
N THR A 202 -4.62 -4.65 -3.70
CA THR A 202 -5.56 -3.80 -2.95
C THR A 202 -5.14 -2.33 -3.00
N LEU A 203 -3.89 -2.02 -2.65
CA LEU A 203 -3.37 -0.65 -2.66
C LEU A 203 -3.39 -0.05 -4.06
N ALA A 204 -3.04 -0.82 -5.09
CA ALA A 204 -3.14 -0.37 -6.48
C ALA A 204 -4.58 0.04 -6.85
N ALA A 205 -5.58 -0.76 -6.46
CA ALA A 205 -6.98 -0.47 -6.70
C ALA A 205 -7.48 0.74 -5.88
N VAL A 206 -7.06 0.89 -4.61
CA VAL A 206 -7.35 2.08 -3.78
C VAL A 206 -6.82 3.34 -4.46
N LEU A 207 -5.54 3.34 -4.86
CA LEU A 207 -4.92 4.49 -5.51
C LEU A 207 -5.53 4.80 -6.88
N ALA A 208 -5.94 3.77 -7.64
CA ALA A 208 -6.66 3.96 -8.89
C ALA A 208 -7.96 4.75 -8.67
N GLY A 209 -8.71 4.39 -7.63
CA GLY A 209 -9.90 5.14 -7.22
C GLY A 209 -9.60 6.57 -6.78
N VAL A 210 -8.55 6.77 -5.99
CA VAL A 210 -8.07 8.10 -5.57
C VAL A 210 -7.74 8.96 -6.79
N VAL A 211 -6.90 8.47 -7.71
CA VAL A 211 -6.53 9.18 -8.95
C VAL A 211 -7.76 9.47 -9.82
N ALA A 212 -8.70 8.52 -9.88
CA ALA A 212 -9.94 8.73 -10.63
C ALA A 212 -10.78 9.87 -10.03
N LEU A 213 -10.89 9.97 -8.71
CA LEU A 213 -11.59 11.07 -8.03
C LEU A 213 -10.88 12.42 -8.25
N LEU A 214 -9.55 12.47 -8.11
CA LEU A 214 -8.76 13.66 -8.41
C LEU A 214 -8.96 14.12 -9.86
N ARG A 215 -9.20 13.20 -10.80
CA ARG A 215 -9.50 13.45 -12.21
C ARG A 215 -11.00 13.61 -12.50
N ARG A 216 -11.85 13.72 -11.47
CA ARG A 216 -13.31 13.88 -11.58
C ARG A 216 -13.99 12.77 -12.39
N ARG A 217 -13.52 11.52 -12.24
CA ARG A 217 -14.05 10.31 -12.89
C ARG A 217 -14.68 9.36 -11.87
N PRO A 218 -15.83 9.70 -11.27
CA PRO A 218 -16.43 8.92 -10.17
C PRO A 218 -16.80 7.49 -10.59
N GLY A 219 -17.23 7.26 -11.83
CA GLY A 219 -17.52 5.90 -12.31
C GLY A 219 -16.29 4.99 -12.29
N VAL A 220 -15.12 5.51 -12.71
CA VAL A 220 -13.86 4.75 -12.64
C VAL A 220 -13.47 4.50 -11.18
N ALA A 221 -13.63 5.49 -10.29
CA ALA A 221 -13.38 5.32 -8.86
C ALA A 221 -14.29 4.25 -8.24
N THR A 222 -15.56 4.21 -8.63
CA THR A 222 -16.53 3.19 -8.19
C THR A 222 -16.04 1.78 -8.55
N VAL A 223 -15.64 1.57 -9.80
CA VAL A 223 -15.12 0.26 -10.24
C VAL A 223 -13.84 -0.10 -9.50
N ALA A 224 -12.88 0.82 -9.42
CA ALA A 224 -11.60 0.59 -8.76
C ALA A 224 -11.77 0.24 -7.27
N TRP A 225 -12.65 0.95 -6.56
CA TRP A 225 -12.92 0.69 -5.14
C TRP A 225 -13.79 -0.56 -4.93
N SER A 226 -14.63 -0.94 -5.88
CA SER A 226 -15.32 -2.26 -5.86
C SER A 226 -14.31 -3.40 -5.99
N VAL A 227 -13.33 -3.27 -6.86
CA VAL A 227 -12.21 -4.22 -6.96
C VAL A 227 -11.41 -4.24 -5.65
N ALA A 228 -11.12 -3.08 -5.07
CA ALA A 228 -10.35 -2.98 -3.84
C ALA A 228 -11.02 -3.68 -2.64
N VAL A 229 -12.34 -3.50 -2.43
CA VAL A 229 -13.05 -4.15 -1.30
C VAL A 229 -13.18 -5.67 -1.48
N LEU A 230 -13.21 -6.17 -2.73
CA LEU A 230 -13.17 -7.60 -3.04
C LEU A 230 -11.73 -8.18 -2.94
N SER A 231 -10.71 -7.31 -2.89
CA SER A 231 -9.34 -7.71 -2.57
C SER A 231 -9.09 -7.75 -1.07
N ARG A 232 -9.66 -6.77 -0.33
CA ARG A 232 -9.50 -6.67 1.12
C ARG A 232 -10.55 -5.75 1.76
N GLU A 233 -11.21 -6.25 2.79
CA GLU A 233 -12.33 -5.61 3.48
C GLU A 233 -11.97 -4.27 4.17
N GLN A 234 -10.73 -4.10 4.63
CA GLN A 234 -10.29 -2.88 5.33
C GLN A 234 -10.41 -1.60 4.48
N VAL A 235 -10.45 -1.73 3.15
CA VAL A 235 -10.65 -0.60 2.23
C VAL A 235 -11.96 0.15 2.50
N VAL A 236 -12.94 -0.51 3.13
CA VAL A 236 -14.19 0.12 3.57
C VAL A 236 -13.91 1.39 4.40
N ALA A 237 -12.81 1.44 5.17
CA ALA A 237 -12.45 2.65 5.94
C ALA A 237 -12.13 3.84 5.02
N THR A 238 -11.36 3.64 3.94
CA THR A 238 -11.06 4.69 2.95
C THR A 238 -12.35 5.20 2.29
N ILE A 239 -13.23 4.27 1.90
CA ILE A 239 -14.50 4.57 1.23
C ILE A 239 -15.44 5.31 2.19
N ALA A 240 -15.52 4.85 3.45
CA ALA A 240 -16.33 5.50 4.48
C ALA A 240 -15.90 6.95 4.73
N GLY A 241 -14.59 7.21 4.74
CA GLY A 241 -14.08 8.59 4.87
C GLY A 241 -14.53 9.50 3.73
N TYR A 242 -14.45 9.02 2.49
CA TYR A 242 -15.01 9.75 1.33
C TYR A 242 -16.53 9.94 1.47
N GLY A 243 -17.26 8.89 1.86
CA GLY A 243 -18.71 8.95 2.06
C GLY A 243 -19.13 9.93 3.16
N LEU A 244 -18.41 9.93 4.30
CA LEU A 244 -18.65 10.89 5.39
C LEU A 244 -18.45 12.33 4.93
N TRP A 245 -17.39 12.60 4.16
CA TRP A 245 -17.16 13.92 3.58
C TRP A 245 -18.26 14.32 2.57
N ARG A 246 -18.70 13.40 1.70
CA ARG A 246 -19.79 13.61 0.76
C ARG A 246 -21.10 13.88 1.49
N LEU A 247 -21.45 13.02 2.47
CA LEU A 247 -22.64 13.19 3.28
C LEU A 247 -22.65 14.51 4.04
N TRP A 248 -21.52 14.91 4.64
CA TRP A 248 -21.37 16.20 5.29
C TRP A 248 -21.64 17.37 4.31
N ARG A 249 -21.12 17.29 3.09
CA ARG A 249 -21.39 18.27 2.05
C ARG A 249 -22.86 18.31 1.66
N LEU A 250 -23.49 17.18 1.42
CA LEU A 250 -24.92 17.09 1.08
C LEU A 250 -25.82 17.66 2.19
N LEU A 251 -25.47 17.47 3.44
CA LEU A 251 -26.27 17.97 4.58
C LEU A 251 -26.04 19.45 4.90
N ARG A 252 -24.85 19.96 4.64
CA ARG A 252 -24.49 21.38 4.94
C ARG A 252 -24.58 22.31 3.75
N ASP A 253 -24.89 21.79 2.58
CA ASP A 253 -24.65 22.53 1.35
C ASP A 253 -25.61 23.69 1.17
N ARG A 254 -25.03 24.87 1.27
CA ARG A 254 -25.58 26.13 0.78
C ARG A 254 -25.24 26.39 -0.71
N ASP A 255 -24.34 25.57 -1.29
CA ASP A 255 -23.72 25.79 -2.61
C ASP A 255 -24.29 24.88 -3.71
N GLY A 256 -25.40 24.15 -3.48
CA GLY A 256 -26.07 23.34 -4.49
C GLY A 256 -25.46 21.97 -4.78
N THR A 257 -24.67 21.37 -3.84
CA THR A 257 -24.23 19.97 -3.97
C THR A 257 -25.46 19.06 -4.03
N ARG A 258 -25.63 18.31 -5.11
CA ARG A 258 -26.73 17.37 -5.29
C ARG A 258 -26.22 15.95 -5.25
N PHE A 259 -27.12 15.05 -4.86
CA PHE A 259 -26.88 13.63 -5.01
C PHE A 259 -26.71 13.28 -6.50
N GLY A 260 -25.71 12.45 -6.83
CA GLY A 260 -25.43 12.11 -8.23
C GLY A 260 -24.25 11.17 -8.40
N ALA A 261 -23.62 11.19 -9.58
CA ALA A 261 -22.54 10.27 -9.92
C ALA A 261 -21.34 10.30 -8.94
N ALA A 262 -21.10 11.45 -8.29
CA ALA A 262 -20.06 11.58 -7.27
C ALA A 262 -20.34 10.78 -5.98
N ASP A 263 -21.55 10.23 -5.83
CA ASP A 263 -21.94 9.42 -4.69
C ASP A 263 -21.78 7.92 -4.94
N LEU A 264 -21.65 7.50 -6.19
CA LEU A 264 -21.43 6.09 -6.55
C LEU A 264 -20.20 5.47 -5.88
N PRO A 265 -19.04 6.17 -5.75
CA PRO A 265 -17.84 5.58 -5.15
C PRO A 265 -17.96 5.18 -3.68
N TRP A 266 -18.89 5.77 -2.93
CA TRP A 266 -19.08 5.40 -1.52
C TRP A 266 -20.32 4.53 -1.27
N LEU A 267 -21.23 4.43 -2.25
CA LEU A 267 -22.44 3.60 -2.14
C LEU A 267 -22.26 2.22 -2.77
N VAL A 268 -21.72 2.17 -3.99
CA VAL A 268 -21.68 0.92 -4.77
C VAL A 268 -20.66 -0.08 -4.21
N PRO A 269 -19.41 0.29 -3.90
CA PRO A 269 -18.44 -0.71 -3.42
C PRO A 269 -18.87 -1.41 -2.12
N PRO A 270 -19.38 -0.72 -1.07
CA PRO A 270 -19.92 -1.42 0.10
C PRO A 270 -21.10 -2.35 -0.23
N LEU A 271 -21.95 -1.97 -1.20
CA LEU A 271 -23.04 -2.83 -1.66
C LEU A 271 -22.50 -4.08 -2.37
N VAL A 272 -21.52 -3.92 -3.26
CA VAL A 272 -20.83 -5.04 -3.93
C VAL A 272 -20.21 -5.98 -2.88
N PHE A 273 -19.55 -5.43 -1.88
CA PHE A 273 -18.98 -6.20 -0.77
C PHE A 273 -20.06 -6.95 0.00
N ALA A 274 -21.15 -6.28 0.37
CA ALA A 274 -22.26 -6.92 1.10
C ALA A 274 -22.90 -8.05 0.29
N LEU A 275 -23.17 -7.84 -1.00
CA LEU A 275 -23.70 -8.87 -1.88
C LEU A 275 -22.73 -10.06 -1.99
N TRP A 276 -21.44 -9.81 -2.09
CA TRP A 276 -20.43 -10.85 -2.12
C TRP A 276 -20.39 -11.65 -0.81
N GLN A 277 -20.48 -10.98 0.35
CA GLN A 277 -20.61 -11.64 1.65
C GLN A 277 -21.84 -12.55 1.73
N LEU A 278 -22.98 -12.12 1.17
CA LEU A 278 -24.20 -12.93 1.12
C LEU A 278 -24.06 -14.16 0.21
N VAL A 279 -23.40 -14.01 -0.94
CA VAL A 279 -23.10 -15.14 -1.85
C VAL A 279 -22.20 -16.17 -1.14
N GLN A 280 -21.17 -15.70 -0.46
CA GLN A 280 -20.26 -16.55 0.32
C GLN A 280 -21.02 -17.25 1.48
N TRP A 281 -21.84 -16.49 2.20
CA TRP A 281 -22.67 -17.07 3.28
C TRP A 281 -23.60 -18.17 2.77
N ALA A 282 -24.29 -17.95 1.66
CA ALA A 282 -25.18 -18.94 1.08
C ALA A 282 -24.46 -20.24 0.69
N ARG A 283 -23.18 -20.17 0.32
CA ARG A 283 -22.37 -21.33 -0.09
C ARG A 283 -21.66 -22.01 1.08
N ILE A 284 -21.07 -21.24 2.00
CA ILE A 284 -20.23 -21.75 3.09
C ILE A 284 -21.06 -22.03 4.36
N GLY A 285 -22.26 -21.44 4.48
CA GLY A 285 -23.09 -21.52 5.69
C GLY A 285 -22.64 -20.60 6.83
N GLN A 286 -21.56 -19.85 6.66
CA GLN A 286 -21.02 -18.89 7.64
C GLN A 286 -20.85 -17.53 6.99
N LEU A 287 -21.25 -16.46 7.70
CA LEU A 287 -21.03 -15.09 7.22
C LEU A 287 -19.56 -14.71 7.38
N PRO A 288 -18.82 -14.50 6.28
CA PRO A 288 -17.36 -14.35 6.33
C PRO A 288 -16.86 -13.23 7.26
N ILE A 289 -17.51 -12.08 7.28
CA ILE A 289 -17.12 -10.95 8.14
C ILE A 289 -17.19 -11.30 9.65
N ARG A 290 -17.99 -12.29 10.03
CA ARG A 290 -18.06 -12.77 11.42
C ARG A 290 -17.06 -13.87 11.73
N ALA A 291 -16.55 -14.52 10.69
CA ALA A 291 -15.63 -15.64 10.82
C ALA A 291 -14.19 -15.20 11.13
N GLY A 292 -13.83 -13.95 10.84
CA GLY A 292 -12.49 -13.40 11.05
C GLY A 292 -12.09 -13.16 12.52
N GLY A 293 -12.90 -13.61 13.48
CA GLY A 293 -12.63 -13.37 14.91
C GLY A 293 -12.73 -11.89 15.31
N SER A 294 -12.23 -11.56 16.50
CA SER A 294 -12.17 -10.19 17.00
C SER A 294 -10.91 -9.49 16.54
N ASN A 295 -10.81 -9.20 15.22
CA ASN A 295 -9.67 -8.42 14.68
C ASN A 295 -9.76 -6.91 15.01
N LEU A 296 -10.83 -6.48 15.67
CA LEU A 296 -11.04 -5.10 16.08
C LEU A 296 -11.26 -5.00 17.60
N THR A 297 -10.75 -3.92 18.17
CA THR A 297 -10.89 -3.59 19.59
C THR A 297 -11.10 -2.08 19.74
N ALA A 298 -11.18 -1.58 20.98
CA ALA A 298 -11.22 -0.14 21.22
C ALA A 298 -9.92 0.52 20.71
N PRO A 299 -9.97 1.78 20.23
CA PRO A 299 -8.78 2.48 19.76
C PRO A 299 -7.65 2.43 20.80
N PHE A 300 -6.44 2.11 20.35
CA PHE A 300 -5.22 1.96 21.13
C PHE A 300 -5.21 0.82 22.17
N ALA A 301 -6.28 0.06 22.35
CA ALA A 301 -6.35 -0.99 23.37
C ALA A 301 -5.34 -2.12 23.16
N SER A 302 -4.92 -2.36 21.91
CA SER A 302 -3.88 -3.36 21.59
C SER A 302 -2.56 -2.71 21.21
N LEU A 303 -2.58 -1.64 20.45
CA LEU A 303 -1.35 -0.96 20.02
C LEU A 303 -0.53 -0.43 21.22
N GLY A 304 -1.19 0.19 22.22
CA GLY A 304 -0.51 0.70 23.42
C GLY A 304 0.25 -0.38 24.19
N PRO A 305 -0.42 -1.48 24.60
CA PRO A 305 0.24 -2.64 25.21
C PRO A 305 1.36 -3.22 24.36
N SER A 306 1.17 -3.39 23.03
CA SER A 306 2.22 -3.91 22.13
C SER A 306 3.47 -3.03 22.12
N VAL A 307 3.31 -1.70 22.05
CA VAL A 307 4.44 -0.76 22.16
C VAL A 307 5.13 -0.87 23.53
N TYR A 308 4.36 -0.96 24.62
CA TYR A 308 4.89 -1.14 25.95
C TYR A 308 5.68 -2.44 26.07
N ASP A 309 5.12 -3.58 25.61
CA ASP A 309 5.79 -4.88 25.65
C ASP A 309 7.07 -4.90 24.82
N TRP A 310 7.07 -4.22 23.66
CA TRP A 310 8.30 -4.03 22.89
C TRP A 310 9.38 -3.29 23.70
N THR A 311 9.03 -2.20 24.42
CA THR A 311 9.99 -1.46 25.25
C THR A 311 10.57 -2.30 26.39
N GLN A 312 9.87 -3.38 26.77
CA GLN A 312 10.32 -4.34 27.80
C GLN A 312 11.04 -5.56 27.20
N GLY A 313 11.27 -5.59 25.88
CA GLY A 313 11.87 -6.74 25.20
C GLY A 313 10.99 -7.99 25.14
N ARG A 314 9.68 -7.84 25.33
CA ARG A 314 8.70 -8.93 25.35
C ARG A 314 7.97 -9.13 24.02
N MET A 315 8.33 -8.40 22.97
CA MET A 315 7.74 -8.52 21.63
C MET A 315 8.75 -9.13 20.63
N PRO A 316 8.94 -10.43 20.62
CA PRO A 316 9.94 -11.09 19.77
C PRO A 316 9.57 -11.03 18.27
N THR A 317 8.30 -10.74 17.96
CA THR A 317 7.81 -10.64 16.59
C THR A 317 8.06 -9.27 15.95
N TRP A 318 8.36 -8.25 16.77
CA TRP A 318 8.75 -6.94 16.27
C TRP A 318 10.27 -6.93 16.08
N ASP A 319 10.69 -6.81 14.84
CA ASP A 319 12.09 -6.58 14.50
C ASP A 319 12.52 -5.14 14.82
N ASP A 320 13.81 -4.87 14.65
CA ASP A 320 14.38 -3.55 14.92
C ASP A 320 13.82 -2.44 14.00
N ALA A 321 13.23 -2.81 12.85
CA ALA A 321 12.65 -1.87 11.89
C ALA A 321 11.22 -1.45 12.27
N THR A 322 10.46 -2.30 12.95
CA THR A 322 9.04 -2.03 13.29
C THR A 322 8.81 -0.71 14.03
N PRO A 323 9.59 -0.32 15.07
CA PRO A 323 9.41 0.96 15.75
C PRO A 323 9.69 2.16 14.84
N TYR A 324 10.68 2.05 13.95
CA TYR A 324 10.99 3.13 12.99
C TYR A 324 9.88 3.26 11.93
N GLN A 325 9.30 2.15 11.50
CA GLN A 325 8.13 2.16 10.61
C GLN A 325 6.94 2.84 11.29
N LEU A 326 6.65 2.49 12.54
CA LEU A 326 5.57 3.10 13.32
C LEU A 326 5.82 4.61 13.54
N GLY A 327 7.05 4.98 13.94
CA GLY A 327 7.45 6.37 14.10
C GLY A 327 7.29 7.18 12.81
N LEU A 328 7.69 6.61 11.67
CA LEU A 328 7.52 7.22 10.35
C LEU A 328 6.03 7.39 10.02
N ALA A 329 5.18 6.38 10.27
CA ALA A 329 3.74 6.46 10.05
C ALA A 329 3.12 7.62 10.85
N VAL A 330 3.46 7.74 12.14
CA VAL A 330 2.98 8.83 13.00
C VAL A 330 3.40 10.20 12.45
N VAL A 331 4.67 10.37 12.07
CA VAL A 331 5.18 11.62 11.50
C VAL A 331 4.47 11.97 10.20
N LEU A 332 4.29 10.99 9.31
CA LEU A 332 3.59 11.18 8.04
C LEU A 332 2.14 11.61 8.25
N VAL A 333 1.42 10.94 9.16
CA VAL A 333 0.02 11.27 9.50
C VAL A 333 -0.09 12.69 10.06
N ILE A 334 0.74 13.04 11.04
CA ILE A 334 0.74 14.39 11.64
C ILE A 334 0.99 15.45 10.56
N LEU A 335 2.03 15.26 9.74
CA LEU A 335 2.37 16.20 8.67
C LEU A 335 1.26 16.28 7.61
N ALA A 336 0.65 15.15 7.23
CA ALA A 336 -0.46 15.13 6.29
C ALA A 336 -1.65 15.92 6.82
N PHE A 337 -2.04 15.73 8.08
CA PHE A 337 -3.14 16.50 8.69
C PHE A 337 -2.80 17.98 8.86
N VAL A 338 -1.62 18.32 9.40
CA VAL A 338 -1.23 19.71 9.67
C VAL A 338 -1.15 20.51 8.37
N ARG A 339 -0.52 19.94 7.34
CA ARG A 339 -0.36 20.63 6.05
C ARG A 339 -1.62 20.54 5.21
N GLY A 340 -2.25 19.37 5.11
CA GLY A 340 -3.44 19.13 4.32
C GLY A 340 -4.61 20.00 4.75
N ARG A 341 -4.86 20.15 6.07
CA ARG A 341 -5.93 21.03 6.58
C ARG A 341 -5.83 22.47 6.09
N ARG A 342 -4.60 22.95 5.92
CA ARG A 342 -4.32 24.35 5.55
C ARG A 342 -4.19 24.58 4.05
N LEU A 343 -3.73 23.57 3.32
CA LEU A 343 -3.15 23.77 1.98
C LEU A 343 -3.79 22.89 0.89
N LEU A 344 -4.56 21.84 1.25
CA LEU A 344 -5.36 21.12 0.27
C LEU A 344 -6.51 21.96 -0.24
N GLU A 345 -6.78 21.85 -1.52
CA GLU A 345 -7.98 22.39 -2.13
C GLU A 345 -9.24 21.86 -1.41
N PRO A 346 -10.28 22.70 -1.23
CA PRO A 346 -11.50 22.30 -0.52
C PRO A 346 -12.12 21.01 -1.07
N GLU A 347 -11.98 20.78 -2.38
CA GLU A 347 -12.53 19.60 -3.07
C GLU A 347 -11.78 18.32 -2.73
N ASP A 348 -10.49 18.39 -2.38
CA ASP A 348 -9.63 17.25 -2.08
C ASP A 348 -9.54 16.95 -0.57
N ARG A 349 -10.19 17.73 0.28
CA ARG A 349 -10.19 17.53 1.75
C ARG A 349 -10.82 16.22 2.20
N TRP A 350 -11.57 15.56 1.33
CA TRP A 350 -12.04 14.20 1.58
C TRP A 350 -10.89 13.23 1.88
N LEU A 351 -9.69 13.45 1.31
CA LEU A 351 -8.50 12.65 1.60
C LEU A 351 -8.12 12.68 3.07
N LEU A 352 -8.30 13.82 3.77
CA LEU A 352 -8.04 13.90 5.20
C LEU A 352 -9.07 13.12 6.01
N VAL A 353 -10.34 13.12 5.58
CA VAL A 353 -11.39 12.34 6.25
C VAL A 353 -11.12 10.85 6.03
N SER A 354 -10.76 10.44 4.80
CA SER A 354 -10.38 9.05 4.50
C SER A 354 -9.12 8.63 5.26
N LEU A 355 -8.10 9.49 5.37
CA LEU A 355 -6.93 9.21 6.19
C LEU A 355 -7.31 9.05 7.67
N GLY A 356 -8.22 9.90 8.18
CA GLY A 356 -8.72 9.82 9.56
C GLY A 356 -9.43 8.51 9.86
N THR A 357 -10.30 8.06 8.96
CA THR A 357 -11.01 6.76 9.11
C THR A 357 -10.06 5.56 9.03
N VAL A 358 -9.06 5.62 8.15
CA VAL A 358 -8.03 4.58 8.04
C VAL A 358 -7.12 4.55 9.28
N VAL A 359 -6.71 5.71 9.80
CA VAL A 359 -5.96 5.79 11.07
C VAL A 359 -6.79 5.26 12.23
N LEU A 360 -8.09 5.62 12.29
CA LEU A 360 -8.99 5.10 13.32
C LEU A 360 -9.09 3.57 13.24
N LEU A 361 -9.24 3.01 12.04
CA LEU A 361 -9.21 1.56 11.84
C LEU A 361 -7.88 0.97 12.32
N ALA A 362 -6.76 1.53 11.92
CA ALA A 362 -5.42 1.05 12.28
C ALA A 362 -5.23 0.97 13.80
N VAL A 363 -5.54 2.06 14.54
CA VAL A 363 -5.39 2.06 16.00
C VAL A 363 -6.44 1.21 16.73
N SER A 364 -7.46 0.73 16.02
CA SER A 364 -8.50 -0.18 16.52
C SER A 364 -8.26 -1.64 16.16
N LEU A 365 -7.14 -1.98 15.51
CA LEU A 365 -6.77 -3.37 15.24
C LEU A 365 -6.44 -4.10 16.55
N ALA A 366 -6.88 -5.36 16.62
CA ALA A 366 -6.70 -6.20 17.81
C ALA A 366 -5.29 -6.75 17.94
N GLU A 367 -4.98 -7.29 19.10
CA GLU A 367 -3.67 -7.82 19.49
C GLU A 367 -3.05 -8.78 18.47
N PRO A 368 -3.76 -9.78 17.90
CA PRO A 368 -3.17 -10.69 16.93
C PRO A 368 -2.60 -10.00 15.68
N VAL A 369 -3.14 -8.84 15.34
CA VAL A 369 -2.66 -8.04 14.19
C VAL A 369 -1.36 -7.31 14.53
N TRP A 370 -1.24 -6.79 15.77
CA TRP A 370 -0.04 -6.06 16.20
C TRP A 370 1.10 -6.96 16.64
N GLN A 371 0.78 -8.16 17.12
CA GLN A 371 1.80 -9.15 17.57
C GLN A 371 2.31 -10.05 16.45
N GLY A 372 1.67 -10.04 15.28
CA GLY A 372 2.14 -10.81 14.12
C GLY A 372 3.38 -10.20 13.46
N PRO A 373 4.22 -11.04 12.84
CA PRO A 373 5.36 -10.57 12.04
C PRO A 373 4.83 -10.02 10.71
N ALA A 374 4.51 -8.73 10.66
CA ALA A 374 3.76 -8.24 9.52
C ALA A 374 4.26 -6.90 8.95
N ASP A 375 5.44 -6.42 9.31
CA ASP A 375 6.04 -5.17 8.78
C ASP A 375 5.00 -4.05 8.54
N LEU A 376 4.10 -3.85 9.46
CA LEU A 376 2.98 -2.92 9.38
C LEU A 376 2.17 -2.99 8.07
N ARG A 377 2.10 -4.17 7.41
CA ARG A 377 1.32 -4.35 6.17
C ARG A 377 -0.15 -3.99 6.33
N GLN A 378 -0.69 -4.16 7.54
CA GLN A 378 -2.08 -3.86 7.85
C GLN A 378 -2.40 -2.37 7.81
N VAL A 379 -1.37 -1.52 7.84
CA VAL A 379 -1.50 -0.05 7.81
C VAL A 379 -0.91 0.58 6.55
N LEU A 380 -0.78 -0.21 5.47
CA LEU A 380 -0.32 0.28 4.16
C LEU A 380 -1.09 1.51 3.69
N ASP A 381 -2.40 1.52 3.86
CA ASP A 381 -3.27 2.62 3.46
C ASP A 381 -2.95 3.91 4.25
N VAL A 382 -2.51 3.81 5.51
CA VAL A 382 -2.09 4.97 6.32
C VAL A 382 -0.87 5.64 5.68
N PHE A 383 0.15 4.86 5.32
CA PHE A 383 1.34 5.38 4.65
C PHE A 383 1.00 5.98 3.29
N ALA A 384 0.27 5.22 2.46
CA ALA A 384 -0.05 5.62 1.10
C ALA A 384 -0.90 6.90 1.05
N LEU A 385 -1.98 6.99 1.83
CA LEU A 385 -2.83 8.18 1.88
C LEU A 385 -2.10 9.38 2.50
N SER A 386 -1.23 9.18 3.48
CA SER A 386 -0.39 10.26 4.01
C SER A 386 0.53 10.83 2.95
N TRP A 387 1.20 9.98 2.16
CA TRP A 387 2.01 10.40 1.03
C TRP A 387 1.18 11.06 -0.06
N VAL A 388 -0.02 10.55 -0.40
CA VAL A 388 -0.94 11.19 -1.35
C VAL A 388 -1.23 12.63 -0.91
N VAL A 389 -1.62 12.84 0.34
CA VAL A 389 -1.88 14.19 0.88
C VAL A 389 -0.64 15.07 0.78
N LEU A 390 0.53 14.59 1.18
CA LEU A 390 1.79 15.35 1.16
C LEU A 390 2.26 15.69 -0.27
N LEU A 391 1.97 14.83 -1.24
CA LEU A 391 2.29 15.06 -2.65
C LEU A 391 1.39 16.15 -3.26
N LEU A 392 0.13 16.24 -2.84
CA LEU A 392 -0.83 17.25 -3.31
C LEU A 392 -0.61 18.63 -2.70
N VAL A 393 -0.03 18.71 -1.51
CA VAL A 393 0.21 19.99 -0.82
C VAL A 393 1.34 20.78 -1.49
N PRO A 394 1.17 22.08 -1.83
CA PRO A 394 2.13 22.87 -2.62
C PRO A 394 3.42 23.27 -1.88
N ARG A 395 3.71 22.71 -0.71
CA ARG A 395 4.93 22.96 0.06
C ARG A 395 5.99 21.88 -0.20
N ARG A 396 7.27 22.27 -0.19
CA ARG A 396 8.40 21.34 -0.33
C ARG A 396 8.32 20.23 0.73
N ILE A 397 8.51 18.99 0.30
CA ILE A 397 8.68 17.85 1.21
C ILE A 397 10.08 17.99 1.84
N PRO A 398 10.21 17.91 3.18
CA PRO A 398 11.52 17.98 3.82
C PRO A 398 12.40 16.83 3.33
N PHE A 399 13.63 17.12 2.97
CA PHE A 399 14.59 16.10 2.53
C PHE A 399 14.77 14.99 3.58
N VAL A 400 14.78 15.36 4.85
CA VAL A 400 14.91 14.42 5.98
C VAL A 400 13.77 13.39 5.98
N LEU A 401 12.56 13.78 5.58
CA LEU A 401 11.42 12.87 5.50
C LEU A 401 11.56 11.87 4.35
N VAL A 402 12.07 12.33 3.21
CA VAL A 402 12.36 11.46 2.06
C VAL A 402 13.48 10.47 2.43
N ALA A 403 14.56 10.98 3.03
CA ALA A 403 15.68 10.14 3.47
C ALA A 403 15.24 9.11 4.54
N ALA A 404 14.41 9.51 5.52
CA ALA A 404 13.86 8.60 6.52
C ALA A 404 12.98 7.52 5.89
N THR A 405 12.14 7.88 4.91
CA THR A 405 11.30 6.90 4.19
C THR A 405 12.15 5.89 3.45
N ILE A 406 13.19 6.34 2.73
CA ILE A 406 14.11 5.45 2.03
C ILE A 406 14.88 4.56 3.02
N ALA A 407 15.38 5.13 4.13
CA ALA A 407 16.12 4.37 5.13
C ALA A 407 15.25 3.29 5.78
N VAL A 408 14.01 3.61 6.16
CA VAL A 408 13.06 2.65 6.72
C VAL A 408 12.72 1.58 5.69
N TRP A 409 12.50 1.97 4.42
CA TRP A 409 12.25 1.00 3.35
C TRP A 409 13.44 0.05 3.14
N LEU A 410 14.67 0.57 3.10
CA LEU A 410 15.87 -0.25 2.99
C LEU A 410 16.02 -1.22 4.17
N ALA A 411 15.68 -0.78 5.39
CA ALA A 411 15.69 -1.65 6.56
C ALA A 411 14.67 -2.79 6.47
N THR A 412 13.56 -2.62 5.73
CA THR A 412 12.58 -3.69 5.49
C THR A 412 13.01 -4.69 4.41
N VAL A 413 13.97 -4.32 3.56
CA VAL A 413 14.58 -5.22 2.57
C VAL A 413 15.68 -6.08 3.19
N GLU A 414 16.05 -5.82 4.44
CA GLU A 414 17.06 -6.59 5.17
C GLU A 414 16.73 -8.10 5.20
N PRO A 415 17.74 -8.99 5.24
CA PRO A 415 17.56 -10.44 5.03
C PRO A 415 16.44 -11.09 5.84
N ARG A 416 16.13 -10.60 7.04
CA ARG A 416 15.06 -11.18 7.88
C ARG A 416 13.63 -11.03 7.32
N ALA A 417 13.33 -9.93 6.63
CA ALA A 417 12.04 -9.75 5.95
C ALA A 417 11.95 -10.59 4.66
N LEU A 418 13.10 -10.97 4.12
CA LEU A 418 13.22 -11.83 2.94
C LEU A 418 13.33 -13.32 3.31
N TRP A 419 13.73 -13.63 4.56
CA TRP A 419 14.01 -14.99 5.05
C TRP A 419 12.84 -15.50 5.90
N ILE A 420 12.12 -16.46 5.45
CA ILE A 420 11.34 -17.45 6.23
C ILE A 420 11.54 -18.79 5.61
#